data_dc7d54e39c57591f43fe3e0b76d00835
#
_entry.id   dc7d54e39c57591f43fe3e0b76d00835
#
_cell.length_a   1.000
_cell.length_b   1.000
_cell.length_c   1.000
_cell.angle_alpha   90.00
_cell.angle_beta   90.00
_cell.angle_gamma   90.00
#
_symmetry.space_group_name_H-M   'P 1'
#
loop_
_entity.id
_entity.type
_entity.pdbx_description
1 polymer ?
#
loop_
_entity_poly.entity_id
_entity_poly.type
_entity_poly.pdbx_seq_one_letter_code
_entity_poly.pdbx_strand_id
1 'polypeptide(L)'
;MPRAVLGGLLGGVAMWILGFIFWGTPLSRLAVTSTGDAASASIQAVLAQHLGPTGTGAYPIPWPGTPSGTQMYGQGPVAMVLFNAHGFALPDTSALIGGLVLSVVCALVLAFALARVTVGMSFGGRLTIVGVFALAITAYSQLGQPIFNHAPWGYFIYLWISEIAGWLAAGAVIASLLPKPVVAAVVPPETSE
;
A
#
# COMPACT_ATOMS: atom_id res chain seq x y z
N MET A 1 22.99 12.68 -6.47
CA MET A 1 21.76 12.60 -7.31
C MET A 1 21.63 11.29 -8.09
N PRO A 2 22.59 10.80 -8.90
CA PRO A 2 22.37 9.57 -9.70
C PRO A 2 22.08 8.32 -8.85
N ARG A 3 22.71 8.16 -7.68
CA ARG A 3 22.44 7.03 -6.77
C ARG A 3 21.05 7.04 -6.17
N ALA A 4 20.49 8.22 -5.87
CA ALA A 4 19.12 8.32 -5.38
C ALA A 4 18.11 7.97 -6.48
N VAL A 5 18.33 8.41 -7.72
CA VAL A 5 17.49 8.06 -8.86
C VAL A 5 17.52 6.54 -9.09
N LEU A 6 18.73 5.94 -9.16
CA LEU A 6 18.88 4.50 -9.34
C LEU A 6 18.22 3.73 -8.17
N GLY A 7 18.42 4.20 -6.95
CA GLY A 7 17.79 3.63 -5.75
C GLY A 7 16.27 3.67 -5.81
N GLY A 8 15.70 4.79 -6.26
CA GLY A 8 14.25 4.95 -6.41
C GLY A 8 13.69 4.03 -7.51
N LEU A 9 14.34 3.95 -8.67
CA LEU A 9 13.93 3.06 -9.76
C LEU A 9 13.93 1.59 -9.31
N LEU A 10 15.03 1.11 -8.76
CA LEU A 10 15.17 -0.29 -8.32
C LEU A 10 14.32 -0.57 -7.08
N GLY A 11 14.20 0.39 -6.15
CA GLY A 11 13.33 0.30 -4.99
C GLY A 11 11.85 0.19 -5.37
N GLY A 12 11.42 0.94 -6.38
CA GLY A 12 10.06 0.86 -6.92
C GLY A 12 9.76 -0.50 -7.55
N VAL A 13 10.72 -1.06 -8.30
CA VAL A 13 10.60 -2.42 -8.85
C VAL A 13 10.50 -3.46 -7.71
N ALA A 14 11.33 -3.36 -6.67
CA ALA A 14 11.28 -4.26 -5.53
C ALA A 14 9.93 -4.17 -4.79
N MET A 15 9.40 -2.97 -4.58
CA MET A 15 8.08 -2.73 -4.00
C MET A 15 6.97 -3.37 -4.85
N TRP A 16 7.02 -3.18 -6.16
CA TRP A 16 6.04 -3.75 -7.08
C TRP A 16 6.07 -5.28 -7.08
N ILE A 17 7.27 -5.89 -7.07
CA ILE A 17 7.42 -7.36 -6.99
C ILE A 17 6.79 -7.90 -5.70
N LEU A 18 7.01 -7.25 -4.55
CA LEU A 18 6.38 -7.67 -3.31
C LEU A 18 4.85 -7.49 -3.36
N GLY A 19 4.37 -6.38 -3.92
CA GLY A 19 2.94 -6.20 -4.17
C GLY A 19 2.35 -7.33 -5.01
N PHE A 20 3.06 -7.74 -6.09
CA PHE A 20 2.64 -8.88 -6.90
C PHE A 20 2.65 -10.20 -6.13
N ILE A 21 3.63 -10.45 -5.27
CA ILE A 21 3.67 -11.64 -4.42
C ILE A 21 2.46 -11.69 -3.49
N PHE A 22 2.13 -10.60 -2.82
CA PHE A 22 0.99 -10.54 -1.92
C PHE A 22 -0.36 -10.66 -2.66
N TRP A 23 -0.53 -9.96 -3.78
CA TRP A 23 -1.83 -9.78 -4.43
C TRP A 23 -2.01 -10.58 -5.72
N GLY A 24 -0.93 -10.85 -6.45
CA GLY A 24 -0.94 -11.60 -7.72
C GLY A 24 -0.76 -13.11 -7.57
N THR A 25 -0.56 -13.62 -6.35
CA THR A 25 -0.40 -15.05 -6.07
C THR A 25 -1.54 -15.57 -5.19
N PRO A 26 -1.65 -16.89 -4.98
CA PRO A 26 -2.64 -17.48 -4.06
C PRO A 26 -2.58 -16.94 -2.62
N LEU A 27 -1.51 -16.23 -2.23
CA LEU A 27 -1.37 -15.61 -0.93
C LEU A 27 -2.51 -14.60 -0.64
N SER A 28 -3.03 -13.93 -1.67
CA SER A 28 -4.17 -13.02 -1.58
C SER A 28 -5.44 -13.66 -1.01
N ARG A 29 -5.56 -15.00 -1.08
CA ARG A 29 -6.69 -15.74 -0.48
C ARG A 29 -6.74 -15.65 1.05
N LEU A 30 -5.65 -15.24 1.69
CA LEU A 30 -5.65 -14.94 3.13
C LEU A 30 -6.41 -13.65 3.46
N ALA A 31 -6.54 -12.75 2.49
CA ALA A 31 -7.20 -11.46 2.66
C ALA A 31 -8.67 -11.49 2.27
N VAL A 32 -9.03 -12.24 1.23
CA VAL A 32 -10.36 -12.17 0.62
C VAL A 32 -11.14 -13.47 0.83
N THR A 33 -12.44 -13.30 1.06
CA THR A 33 -13.39 -14.41 1.13
C THR A 33 -14.14 -14.50 -0.19
N SER A 34 -14.24 -15.73 -0.75
CA SER A 34 -14.98 -15.97 -1.98
C SER A 34 -16.39 -16.45 -1.68
N THR A 35 -17.34 -16.09 -2.54
CA THR A 35 -18.67 -16.70 -2.63
C THR A 35 -18.70 -17.63 -3.84
N GLY A 36 -19.66 -18.56 -3.88
CA GLY A 36 -19.84 -19.41 -5.06
C GLY A 36 -20.34 -18.60 -6.27
N ASP A 37 -20.12 -19.13 -7.48
CA ASP A 37 -20.42 -18.42 -8.74
C ASP A 37 -21.88 -17.98 -8.87
N ALA A 38 -22.84 -18.84 -8.44
CA ALA A 38 -24.25 -18.48 -8.47
C ALA A 38 -24.60 -17.28 -7.57
N ALA A 39 -24.03 -17.23 -6.36
CA ALA A 39 -24.20 -16.11 -5.45
C ALA A 39 -23.53 -14.85 -6.01
N SER A 40 -22.31 -14.98 -6.55
CA SER A 40 -21.58 -13.87 -7.19
C SER A 40 -22.39 -13.29 -8.36
N ALA A 41 -22.93 -14.14 -9.24
CA ALA A 41 -23.75 -13.69 -10.37
C ALA A 41 -25.02 -12.95 -9.92
N SER A 42 -25.69 -13.46 -8.87
CA SER A 42 -26.89 -12.82 -8.32
C SER A 42 -26.57 -11.44 -7.72
N ILE A 43 -25.50 -11.33 -6.94
CA ILE A 43 -25.04 -10.07 -6.35
C ILE A 43 -24.65 -9.08 -7.45
N GLN A 44 -23.91 -9.54 -8.46
CA GLN A 44 -23.51 -8.70 -9.59
C GLN A 44 -24.72 -8.14 -10.35
N ALA A 45 -25.76 -8.96 -10.59
CA ALA A 45 -26.98 -8.53 -11.25
C ALA A 45 -27.70 -7.43 -10.43
N VAL A 46 -27.83 -7.61 -9.13
CA VAL A 46 -28.46 -6.62 -8.23
C VAL A 46 -27.66 -5.32 -8.21
N LEU A 47 -26.33 -5.40 -8.11
CA LEU A 47 -25.48 -4.20 -8.15
C LEU A 47 -25.61 -3.47 -9.50
N ALA A 48 -25.60 -4.20 -10.61
CA ALA A 48 -25.77 -3.62 -11.94
C ALA A 48 -27.14 -2.93 -12.10
N GLN A 49 -28.21 -3.57 -11.60
CA GLN A 49 -29.57 -3.05 -11.67
C GLN A 49 -29.74 -1.73 -10.88
N HIS A 50 -29.21 -1.69 -9.66
CA HIS A 50 -29.47 -0.59 -8.73
C HIS A 50 -28.40 0.51 -8.76
N LEU A 51 -27.13 0.16 -9.01
CA LEU A 51 -26.04 1.13 -9.06
C LEU A 51 -25.65 1.54 -10.48
N GLY A 52 -25.94 0.69 -11.48
CA GLY A 52 -25.64 0.97 -12.89
C GLY A 52 -26.16 2.33 -13.38
N PRO A 53 -27.41 2.73 -13.10
CA PRO A 53 -27.95 4.04 -13.50
C PRO A 53 -27.20 5.23 -12.91
N THR A 54 -26.62 5.09 -11.71
CA THR A 54 -25.83 6.13 -11.04
C THR A 54 -24.35 6.12 -11.49
N GLY A 55 -23.86 4.97 -11.97
CA GLY A 55 -22.51 4.80 -12.52
C GLY A 55 -21.45 4.39 -11.51
N THR A 56 -20.18 4.44 -11.95
CA THR A 56 -19.03 4.10 -11.12
C THR A 56 -18.92 5.04 -9.91
N GLY A 57 -18.73 4.46 -8.71
CA GLY A 57 -18.66 5.25 -7.48
C GLY A 57 -18.48 4.40 -6.21
N ALA A 58 -18.43 5.08 -5.07
CA ALA A 58 -18.38 4.48 -3.75
C ALA A 58 -19.76 4.63 -3.07
N TYR A 59 -20.37 3.50 -2.71
CA TYR A 59 -21.73 3.45 -2.21
C TYR A 59 -21.76 2.80 -0.82
N PRO A 60 -21.98 3.58 0.26
CA PRO A 60 -22.34 2.99 1.56
C PRO A 60 -23.77 2.45 1.47
N ILE A 61 -23.97 1.20 1.83
CA ILE A 61 -25.26 0.51 1.75
C ILE A 61 -25.59 -0.09 3.12
N PRO A 62 -26.71 0.32 3.76
CA PRO A 62 -27.62 1.40 3.38
C PRO A 62 -26.98 2.80 3.46
N TRP A 63 -27.51 3.77 2.74
CA TRP A 63 -27.08 5.16 2.87
C TRP A 63 -27.61 5.78 4.17
N PRO A 64 -26.74 6.19 5.12
CA PRO A 64 -27.15 6.70 6.43
C PRO A 64 -27.64 8.16 6.43
N GLY A 65 -27.64 8.84 5.27
CA GLY A 65 -28.01 10.25 5.13
C GLY A 65 -29.51 10.54 5.19
N THR A 66 -30.38 9.54 5.43
CA THR A 66 -31.83 9.68 5.60
C THR A 66 -32.27 9.00 6.90
N PRO A 67 -33.41 9.39 7.52
CA PRO A 67 -33.93 8.72 8.71
C PRO A 67 -34.12 7.21 8.53
N SER A 68 -34.70 6.79 7.40
CA SER A 68 -34.87 5.37 7.07
C SER A 68 -33.53 4.67 6.85
N GLY A 69 -32.61 5.31 6.13
CA GLY A 69 -31.28 4.77 5.91
C GLY A 69 -30.48 4.59 7.20
N THR A 70 -30.55 5.54 8.12
CA THR A 70 -29.94 5.44 9.45
C THR A 70 -30.50 4.27 10.26
N GLN A 71 -31.81 4.05 10.21
CA GLN A 71 -32.44 2.91 10.89
C GLN A 71 -31.96 1.58 10.29
N MET A 72 -31.97 1.45 8.97
CA MET A 72 -31.48 0.25 8.27
C MET A 72 -29.99 0.02 8.54
N TYR A 73 -29.17 1.08 8.60
CA TYR A 73 -27.74 1.00 8.90
C TYR A 73 -27.50 0.42 10.31
N GLY A 74 -28.32 0.80 11.29
CA GLY A 74 -28.24 0.25 12.64
C GLY A 74 -28.71 -1.21 12.76
N GLN A 75 -29.52 -1.69 11.83
CA GLN A 75 -30.01 -3.09 11.78
C GLN A 75 -29.05 -4.02 11.03
N GLY A 76 -28.30 -3.51 10.05
CA GLY A 76 -27.45 -4.27 9.14
C GLY A 76 -28.22 -5.20 8.18
N PRO A 77 -27.52 -5.90 7.27
CA PRO A 77 -26.08 -5.81 7.02
C PRO A 77 -25.68 -4.47 6.39
N VAL A 78 -24.43 -4.07 6.64
CA VAL A 78 -23.86 -2.85 6.03
C VAL A 78 -22.68 -3.21 5.11
N ALA A 79 -22.52 -2.45 4.04
CA ALA A 79 -21.41 -2.63 3.10
C ALA A 79 -20.94 -1.29 2.53
N MET A 80 -19.63 -1.18 2.27
CA MET A 80 -19.09 -0.16 1.38
C MET A 80 -18.80 -0.80 0.03
N VAL A 81 -19.56 -0.45 -0.99
CA VAL A 81 -19.41 -0.99 -2.34
C VAL A 81 -18.63 -0.01 -3.20
N LEU A 82 -17.42 -0.39 -3.59
CA LEU A 82 -16.63 0.31 -4.61
C LEU A 82 -17.04 -0.25 -5.97
N PHE A 83 -18.02 0.39 -6.59
CA PHE A 83 -18.64 -0.10 -7.80
C PHE A 83 -17.96 0.47 -9.05
N ASN A 84 -17.56 -0.43 -9.96
CA ASN A 84 -17.15 -0.09 -11.31
C ASN A 84 -18.20 -0.61 -12.28
N ALA A 85 -18.80 0.29 -13.06
CA ALA A 85 -19.84 -0.06 -14.04
C ALA A 85 -19.30 -0.85 -15.25
N HIS A 86 -18.00 -0.86 -15.44
CA HIS A 86 -17.33 -1.54 -16.56
C HIS A 86 -16.49 -2.71 -16.07
N GLY A 87 -16.49 -3.82 -16.82
CA GLY A 87 -15.57 -4.91 -16.61
C GLY A 87 -14.19 -4.61 -17.20
N PHE A 88 -13.19 -5.38 -16.75
CA PHE A 88 -11.84 -5.37 -17.29
C PHE A 88 -11.28 -6.79 -17.39
N ALA A 89 -10.30 -6.99 -18.27
CA ALA A 89 -9.70 -8.28 -18.51
C ALA A 89 -8.87 -8.77 -17.31
N LEU A 90 -8.78 -10.07 -17.11
CA LEU A 90 -7.86 -10.68 -16.16
C LEU A 90 -6.89 -11.62 -16.93
N PRO A 91 -5.55 -11.43 -16.80
CA PRO A 91 -4.88 -10.37 -16.05
C PRO A 91 -5.03 -8.98 -16.70
N ASP A 92 -5.14 -7.95 -15.88
CA ASP A 92 -5.19 -6.55 -16.34
C ASP A 92 -3.76 -6.01 -16.50
N THR A 93 -3.26 -6.02 -17.73
CA THR A 93 -1.92 -5.51 -18.07
C THR A 93 -1.79 -4.01 -17.77
N SER A 94 -2.86 -3.24 -17.95
CA SER A 94 -2.82 -1.80 -17.69
C SER A 94 -2.66 -1.50 -16.20
N ALA A 95 -3.34 -2.25 -15.34
CA ALA A 95 -3.18 -2.17 -13.89
C ALA A 95 -1.77 -2.59 -13.43
N LEU A 96 -1.20 -3.64 -14.04
CA LEU A 96 0.17 -4.06 -13.73
C LEU A 96 1.21 -2.99 -14.09
N ILE A 97 1.10 -2.38 -15.27
CA ILE A 97 1.98 -1.29 -15.68
C ILE A 97 1.75 -0.05 -14.82
N GLY A 98 0.50 0.33 -14.59
CA GLY A 98 0.14 1.46 -13.73
C GLY A 98 0.68 1.29 -12.30
N GLY A 99 0.56 0.09 -11.75
CA GLY A 99 1.11 -0.26 -10.43
C GLY A 99 2.64 -0.15 -10.37
N LEU A 100 3.35 -0.60 -11.43
CA LEU A 100 4.80 -0.44 -11.53
C LEU A 100 5.20 1.05 -11.58
N VAL A 101 4.53 1.84 -12.42
CA VAL A 101 4.80 3.27 -12.53
C VAL A 101 4.55 3.96 -11.19
N LEU A 102 3.44 3.68 -10.52
CA LEU A 102 3.13 4.25 -9.22
C LEU A 102 4.19 3.87 -8.16
N SER A 103 4.58 2.61 -8.09
CA SER A 103 5.61 2.14 -7.16
C SER A 103 6.96 2.83 -7.40
N VAL A 104 7.35 3.01 -8.66
CA VAL A 104 8.57 3.74 -9.02
C VAL A 104 8.49 5.21 -8.62
N VAL A 105 7.37 5.88 -8.89
CA VAL A 105 7.17 7.29 -8.48
C VAL A 105 7.28 7.44 -6.97
N CYS A 106 6.57 6.61 -6.20
CA CYS A 106 6.61 6.64 -4.75
C CYS A 106 8.03 6.36 -4.20
N ALA A 107 8.71 5.37 -4.75
CA ALA A 107 10.09 5.04 -4.35
C ALA A 107 11.10 6.15 -4.73
N LEU A 108 10.91 6.86 -5.83
CA LEU A 108 11.71 8.03 -6.18
C LEU A 108 11.52 9.16 -5.16
N VAL A 109 10.28 9.45 -4.77
CA VAL A 109 10.00 10.44 -3.71
C VAL A 109 10.71 10.06 -2.42
N LEU A 110 10.59 8.79 -1.99
CA LEU A 110 11.30 8.28 -0.82
C LEU A 110 12.83 8.40 -0.96
N ALA A 111 13.38 8.04 -2.12
CA ALA A 111 14.83 8.09 -2.38
C ALA A 111 15.37 9.53 -2.30
N PHE A 112 14.65 10.51 -2.85
CA PHE A 112 15.03 11.91 -2.74
C PHE A 112 14.93 12.44 -1.31
N ALA A 113 13.89 12.06 -0.56
CA ALA A 113 13.76 12.42 0.85
C ALA A 113 14.91 11.83 1.67
N LEU A 114 15.18 10.53 1.55
CA LEU A 114 16.26 9.87 2.27
C LEU A 114 17.63 10.47 1.90
N ALA A 115 17.89 10.76 0.63
CA ALA A 115 19.15 11.37 0.21
C ALA A 115 19.40 12.75 0.83
N ARG A 116 18.34 13.47 1.22
CA ARG A 116 18.43 14.80 1.85
C ARG A 116 18.55 14.72 3.37
N VAL A 117 17.74 13.86 4.01
CA VAL A 117 17.59 13.87 5.48
C VAL A 117 18.51 12.84 6.17
N THR A 118 19.12 11.90 5.43
CA THR A 118 19.93 10.82 6.03
C THR A 118 21.41 10.88 5.63
N VAL A 119 21.93 12.08 5.35
CA VAL A 119 23.35 12.27 5.04
C VAL A 119 24.21 11.78 6.21
N GLY A 120 25.21 10.92 5.92
CA GLY A 120 26.08 10.34 6.96
C GLY A 120 25.47 9.21 7.79
N MET A 121 24.22 8.83 7.57
CA MET A 121 23.60 7.71 8.30
C MET A 121 23.99 6.36 7.73
N SER A 122 24.03 5.36 8.63
CA SER A 122 24.22 3.95 8.27
C SER A 122 23.00 3.40 7.52
N PHE A 123 23.19 2.24 6.86
CA PHE A 123 22.10 1.48 6.25
C PHE A 123 20.96 1.22 7.25
N GLY A 124 21.29 0.70 8.44
CA GLY A 124 20.30 0.41 9.48
C GLY A 124 19.54 1.65 9.93
N GLY A 125 20.21 2.79 10.13
CA GLY A 125 19.57 4.04 10.51
C GLY A 125 18.56 4.52 9.45
N ARG A 126 18.91 4.42 8.17
CA ARG A 126 18.00 4.74 7.06
C ARG A 126 16.78 3.82 7.02
N LEU A 127 17.02 2.51 7.16
CA LEU A 127 15.94 1.52 7.15
C LEU A 127 15.01 1.68 8.36
N THR A 128 15.53 2.04 9.52
CA THR A 128 14.72 2.36 10.71
C THR A 128 13.80 3.56 10.44
N ILE A 129 14.30 4.62 9.83
CA ILE A 129 13.47 5.78 9.47
C ILE A 129 12.33 5.35 8.54
N VAL A 130 12.64 4.61 7.47
CA VAL A 130 11.60 4.11 6.56
C VAL A 130 10.59 3.25 7.31
N GLY A 131 11.04 2.32 8.15
CA GLY A 131 10.19 1.42 8.91
C GLY A 131 9.24 2.14 9.86
N VAL A 132 9.75 3.11 10.62
CA VAL A 132 8.94 3.89 11.57
C VAL A 132 7.87 4.71 10.84
N PHE A 133 8.22 5.41 9.76
CA PHE A 133 7.25 6.18 8.97
C PHE A 133 6.25 5.27 8.25
N ALA A 134 6.71 4.19 7.62
CA ALA A 134 5.83 3.21 6.99
C ALA A 134 4.84 2.64 8.02
N LEU A 135 5.34 2.21 9.19
CA LEU A 135 4.50 1.69 10.27
C LEU A 135 3.42 2.69 10.69
N ALA A 136 3.79 3.93 10.98
CA ALA A 136 2.87 4.95 11.47
C ALA A 136 1.80 5.32 10.42
N ILE A 137 2.23 5.58 9.18
CA ILE A 137 1.33 6.05 8.11
C ILE A 137 0.39 4.94 7.67
N THR A 138 0.93 3.74 7.43
CA THR A 138 0.11 2.61 6.96
C THR A 138 -0.79 2.06 8.08
N ALA A 139 -0.36 2.08 9.35
CA ALA A 139 -1.23 1.72 10.46
C ALA A 139 -2.45 2.65 10.53
N TYR A 140 -2.24 3.97 10.47
CA TYR A 140 -3.35 4.92 10.51
C TYR A 140 -4.31 4.74 9.32
N SER A 141 -3.79 4.61 8.10
CA SER A 141 -4.61 4.49 6.89
C SER A 141 -5.36 3.16 6.80
N GLN A 142 -4.72 2.04 7.14
CA GLN A 142 -5.31 0.72 6.98
C GLN A 142 -6.09 0.27 8.22
N LEU A 143 -5.52 0.39 9.43
CA LEU A 143 -6.21 -0.05 10.63
C LEU A 143 -7.31 0.94 11.07
N GLY A 144 -7.30 2.16 10.56
CA GLY A 144 -8.41 3.10 10.70
C GLY A 144 -9.72 2.59 10.07
N GLN A 145 -9.65 1.80 8.99
CA GLN A 145 -10.85 1.29 8.31
C GLN A 145 -11.70 0.35 9.20
N PRO A 146 -11.13 -0.67 9.86
CA PRO A 146 -11.88 -1.46 10.84
C PRO A 146 -12.43 -0.65 12.02
N ILE A 147 -11.70 0.37 12.48
CA ILE A 147 -12.09 1.18 13.63
C ILE A 147 -13.24 2.11 13.27
N PHE A 148 -13.14 2.88 12.19
CA PHE A 148 -14.11 3.92 11.85
C PHE A 148 -15.27 3.40 11.00
N ASN A 149 -15.02 2.40 10.16
CA ASN A 149 -16.01 1.89 9.18
C ASN A 149 -16.47 0.46 9.49
N HIS A 150 -16.05 -0.11 10.62
CA HIS A 150 -16.36 -1.52 11.00
C HIS A 150 -16.00 -2.53 9.89
N ALA A 151 -14.96 -2.21 9.11
CA ALA A 151 -14.50 -3.07 8.03
C ALA A 151 -13.83 -4.35 8.57
N PRO A 152 -13.75 -5.44 7.79
CA PRO A 152 -13.21 -6.72 8.27
C PRO A 152 -11.71 -6.62 8.60
N TRP A 153 -11.35 -6.85 9.86
CA TRP A 153 -9.98 -6.76 10.37
C TRP A 153 -8.97 -7.58 9.58
N GLY A 154 -9.32 -8.82 9.21
CA GLY A 154 -8.40 -9.73 8.51
C GLY A 154 -7.88 -9.15 7.20
N TYR A 155 -8.77 -8.55 6.39
CA TYR A 155 -8.41 -7.89 5.14
C TYR A 155 -7.44 -6.71 5.36
N PHE A 156 -7.75 -5.83 6.30
CA PHE A 156 -6.95 -4.63 6.54
C PHE A 156 -5.63 -4.90 7.26
N ILE A 157 -5.56 -5.93 8.10
CA ILE A 157 -4.27 -6.40 8.67
C ILE A 157 -3.38 -6.96 7.56
N TYR A 158 -3.93 -7.76 6.66
CA TYR A 158 -3.16 -8.27 5.52
C TYR A 158 -2.66 -7.14 4.62
N LEU A 159 -3.52 -6.18 4.30
CA LEU A 159 -3.19 -5.00 3.51
C LEU A 159 -2.06 -4.20 4.18
N TRP A 160 -2.19 -3.95 5.48
CA TRP A 160 -1.18 -3.26 6.29
C TRP A 160 0.19 -3.96 6.25
N ILE A 161 0.23 -5.27 6.45
CA ILE A 161 1.48 -6.06 6.39
C ILE A 161 2.09 -5.99 4.99
N SER A 162 1.28 -6.11 3.94
CA SER A 162 1.77 -6.05 2.56
C SER A 162 2.37 -4.68 2.20
N GLU A 163 1.78 -3.60 2.68
CA GLU A 163 2.29 -2.25 2.48
C GLU A 163 3.61 -2.01 3.21
N ILE A 164 3.70 -2.40 4.50
CA ILE A 164 4.96 -2.29 5.26
C ILE A 164 6.08 -3.06 4.56
N ALA A 165 5.80 -4.29 4.11
CA ALA A 165 6.79 -5.11 3.41
C ALA A 165 7.26 -4.42 2.13
N GLY A 166 6.36 -3.83 1.36
CA GLY A 166 6.69 -3.06 0.15
C GLY A 166 7.59 -1.85 0.43
N TRP A 167 7.23 -1.04 1.43
CA TRP A 167 8.03 0.13 1.83
C TRP A 167 9.40 -0.26 2.38
N LEU A 168 9.50 -1.31 3.17
CA LEU A 168 10.78 -1.81 3.70
C LEU A 168 11.68 -2.32 2.57
N ALA A 169 11.13 -3.03 1.59
CA ALA A 169 11.90 -3.48 0.43
C ALA A 169 12.44 -2.31 -0.38
N ALA A 170 11.59 -1.33 -0.71
CA ALA A 170 12.04 -0.12 -1.39
C ALA A 170 13.11 0.61 -0.58
N GLY A 171 12.87 0.79 0.72
CA GLY A 171 13.79 1.45 1.64
C GLY A 171 15.14 0.75 1.75
N ALA A 172 15.16 -0.59 1.78
CA ALA A 172 16.40 -1.38 1.83
C ALA A 172 17.22 -1.21 0.55
N VAL A 173 16.59 -1.27 -0.61
CA VAL A 173 17.27 -1.03 -1.90
C VAL A 173 17.83 0.39 -1.97
N ILE A 174 17.03 1.39 -1.63
CA ILE A 174 17.46 2.79 -1.63
C ILE A 174 18.62 3.01 -0.65
N ALA A 175 18.47 2.54 0.60
CA ALA A 175 19.47 2.72 1.63
C ALA A 175 20.83 2.07 1.28
N SER A 176 20.81 0.95 0.55
CA SER A 176 22.03 0.25 0.11
C SER A 176 22.81 1.01 -0.95
N LEU A 177 22.11 1.78 -1.78
CA LEU A 177 22.71 2.53 -2.91
C LEU A 177 23.12 3.95 -2.53
N LEU A 178 22.56 4.53 -1.47
CA LEU A 178 22.97 5.86 -0.99
C LEU A 178 24.40 5.84 -0.40
N PRO A 179 25.12 6.99 -0.45
CA PRO A 179 26.49 7.08 0.07
C PRO A 179 26.59 6.61 1.53
N LYS A 180 27.60 5.81 1.83
CA LYS A 180 27.89 5.36 3.20
C LYS A 180 28.46 6.51 4.04
N PRO A 181 28.36 6.43 5.39
CA PRO A 181 29.04 7.38 6.26
C PRO A 181 30.56 7.37 5.98
N VAL A 182 31.14 8.54 5.93
CA VAL A 182 32.60 8.67 5.91
C VAL A 182 33.08 8.45 7.33
N VAL A 183 33.74 7.33 7.60
CA VAL A 183 34.44 7.12 8.86
C VAL A 183 35.70 7.98 8.78
N ALA A 184 35.76 9.05 9.58
CA ALA A 184 37.01 9.83 9.73
C ALA A 184 38.11 8.88 10.25
N ALA A 185 39.21 8.79 9.52
CA ALA A 185 40.38 8.07 10.03
C ALA A 185 40.79 8.74 11.34
N VAL A 186 40.86 7.95 12.43
CA VAL A 186 41.42 8.41 13.69
C VAL A 186 42.91 8.66 13.44
N VAL A 187 43.31 9.93 13.34
CA VAL A 187 44.73 10.30 13.29
C VAL A 187 45.30 9.94 14.67
N PRO A 188 46.28 9.06 14.74
CA PRO A 188 46.95 8.77 16.02
C PRO A 188 47.55 10.07 16.56
N PRO A 189 47.53 10.31 17.89
CA PRO A 189 48.21 11.45 18.48
C PRO A 189 49.70 11.43 18.08
N GLU A 190 50.19 12.55 17.53
CA GLU A 190 51.60 12.72 17.27
C GLU A 190 52.34 12.51 18.60
N THR A 191 53.19 11.46 18.67
CA THR A 191 54.11 11.26 19.77
C THR A 191 55.14 12.38 19.69
N SER A 192 54.96 13.41 20.52
CA SER A 192 56.02 14.43 20.77
C SER A 192 57.21 13.78 21.46
N GLU A 193 58.27 13.58 20.74
CA GLU A 193 59.62 13.32 21.33
C GLU A 193 60.18 14.60 21.93
#